data_419eda7a5db2d26bb4e264b2d7a03a2d
#
_entry.id   419eda7a5db2d26bb4e264b2d7a03a2d
#
_cell.length_a   1.000
_cell.length_b   1.000
_cell.length_c   1.000
_cell.angle_alpha   90.00
_cell.angle_beta   90.00
_cell.angle_gamma   90.00
#
_symmetry.space_group_name_H-M   'P 1'
#
loop_
_entity.id
_entity.type
_entity.pdbx_description
1 polymer ?
#
loop_
_entity_poly.entity_id
_entity_poly.type
_entity_poly.pdbx_seq_one_letter_code
_entity_poly.pdbx_strand_id
1 'polypeptide(L)'
;MNKVDRKGRVSVPAPFRNALSEAAYQGVIVYLSLTDNAIDAFGRTLLEDLNQRRLDKTMADGDFEQALLGTDNMIDTIMAMAHELPFDGEGRILLPPTLAKTAGITDRAAFVGRGTRFQIWAPDIFEEHQRNSVAVLRARLRENGSRT
;
A
#
# COMPACT_ATOMS: atom_id res chain seq x y z
N MET A 1 -7.66 8.13 12.92
CA MET A 1 -7.75 6.68 13.20
C MET A 1 -9.18 6.20 13.06
N ASN A 2 -9.37 5.11 12.37
CA ASN A 2 -10.71 4.58 12.14
C ASN A 2 -10.92 3.28 12.89
N LYS A 3 -12.15 3.12 13.39
CA LYS A 3 -12.55 1.91 14.10
C LYS A 3 -12.72 0.75 13.13
N VAL A 4 -12.21 -0.41 13.49
CA VAL A 4 -12.46 -1.68 12.79
C VAL A 4 -13.57 -2.41 13.55
N ASP A 5 -14.66 -2.74 12.88
CA ASP A 5 -15.79 -3.42 13.52
C ASP A 5 -15.52 -4.92 13.72
N ARG A 6 -16.45 -5.62 14.36
CA ARG A 6 -16.29 -7.05 14.66
C ARG A 6 -16.17 -7.93 13.42
N LYS A 7 -16.70 -7.46 12.29
CA LYS A 7 -16.64 -8.20 11.02
C LYS A 7 -15.36 -7.89 10.23
N GLY A 8 -14.52 -6.96 10.73
CA GLY A 8 -13.31 -6.53 10.04
C GLY A 8 -13.51 -5.41 9.05
N ARG A 9 -14.66 -4.72 9.10
CA ARG A 9 -14.93 -3.59 8.20
C ARG A 9 -14.35 -2.32 8.79
N VAL A 10 -13.75 -1.50 7.93
CA VAL A 10 -13.16 -0.21 8.31
C VAL A 10 -13.45 0.81 7.22
N SER A 11 -13.81 2.03 7.62
CA SER A 11 -14.02 3.14 6.69
C SER A 11 -12.66 3.63 6.17
N VAL A 12 -12.53 3.74 4.85
CA VAL A 12 -11.36 4.37 4.22
C VAL A 12 -11.61 5.88 4.23
N PRO A 13 -10.64 6.70 4.70
CA PRO A 13 -10.83 8.16 4.71
C PRO A 13 -11.14 8.70 3.32
N ALA A 14 -12.04 9.68 3.26
CA ALA A 14 -12.52 10.25 2.00
C ALA A 14 -11.40 10.71 1.06
N PRO A 15 -10.32 11.37 1.51
CA PRO A 15 -9.22 11.74 0.62
C PRO A 15 -8.59 10.55 -0.09
N PHE A 16 -8.44 9.42 0.60
CA PHE A 16 -7.89 8.20 0.00
C PHE A 16 -8.88 7.54 -0.96
N ARG A 17 -10.16 7.48 -0.58
CA ARG A 17 -11.20 6.95 -1.47
C ARG A 17 -11.31 7.76 -2.76
N ASN A 18 -11.28 9.07 -2.65
CA ASN A 18 -11.39 9.96 -3.82
C ASN A 18 -10.20 9.79 -4.76
N ALA A 19 -9.00 9.61 -4.22
CA ALA A 19 -7.81 9.38 -5.02
C ALA A 19 -7.84 8.04 -5.77
N LEU A 20 -8.59 7.06 -5.25
CA LEU A 20 -8.71 5.73 -5.83
C LEU A 20 -9.94 5.56 -6.71
N SER A 21 -10.91 6.48 -6.60
CA SER A 21 -12.18 6.38 -7.31
C SER A 21 -11.99 6.59 -8.81
N GLU A 22 -12.08 5.52 -9.53
CA GLU A 22 -12.14 5.53 -10.98
C GLU A 22 -13.48 5.00 -11.44
N ALA A 23 -13.91 5.44 -12.61
CA ALA A 23 -15.25 5.15 -13.13
C ALA A 23 -15.53 3.64 -13.23
N ALA A 24 -14.49 2.82 -13.39
CA ALA A 24 -14.65 1.39 -13.65
C ALA A 24 -14.55 0.50 -12.41
N TYR A 25 -13.97 0.98 -11.29
CA TYR A 25 -13.80 0.15 -10.10
C TYR A 25 -13.84 0.97 -8.82
N GLN A 26 -14.72 0.60 -7.91
CA GLN A 26 -14.91 1.25 -6.61
C GLN A 26 -14.33 0.33 -5.53
N GLY A 27 -13.02 0.41 -5.35
CA GLY A 27 -12.33 -0.44 -4.38
C GLY A 27 -10.84 -0.14 -4.32
N VAL A 28 -10.13 -1.01 -3.63
CA VAL A 28 -8.68 -0.88 -3.40
C VAL A 28 -8.02 -2.24 -3.49
N ILE A 29 -6.77 -2.26 -3.93
CA ILE A 29 -5.94 -3.44 -3.93
C ILE A 29 -5.00 -3.37 -2.74
N VAL A 30 -4.95 -4.42 -1.92
CA VAL A 30 -4.14 -4.45 -0.70
C VAL A 30 -3.25 -5.68 -0.66
N TYR A 31 -2.09 -5.53 -0.04
CA TYR A 31 -1.17 -6.64 0.24
C TYR A 31 -0.32 -6.30 1.46
N LEU A 32 0.27 -7.32 2.10
CA LEU A 32 1.22 -7.08 3.20
C LEU A 32 2.46 -6.40 2.65
N SER A 33 2.85 -5.28 3.26
CA SER A 33 4.05 -4.55 2.85
C SER A 33 5.28 -5.45 2.90
N LEU A 34 6.15 -5.32 1.91
CA LEU A 34 7.41 -6.05 1.85
C LEU A 34 8.50 -5.41 2.71
N THR A 35 8.29 -4.19 3.16
CA THR A 35 9.28 -3.41 3.92
C THR A 35 8.82 -3.03 5.33
N ASP A 36 7.52 -2.86 5.53
CA ASP A 36 6.95 -2.36 6.78
C ASP A 36 5.98 -3.37 7.39
N ASN A 37 5.74 -3.27 8.69
CA ASN A 37 4.75 -4.10 9.36
C ASN A 37 3.35 -3.46 9.20
N ALA A 38 2.89 -3.39 7.96
CA ALA A 38 1.65 -2.73 7.58
C ALA A 38 1.03 -3.38 6.35
N ILE A 39 -0.15 -2.91 5.99
CA ILE A 39 -0.82 -3.28 4.74
C ILE A 39 -0.65 -2.13 3.76
N ASP A 40 -0.07 -2.40 2.60
CA ASP A 40 0.00 -1.45 1.50
C ASP A 40 -1.30 -1.50 0.70
N ALA A 41 -1.76 -0.34 0.26
CA ALA A 41 -3.01 -0.20 -0.48
C ALA A 41 -2.85 0.78 -1.64
N PHE A 42 -3.42 0.44 -2.79
CA PHE A 42 -3.35 1.29 -3.98
C PHE A 42 -4.52 1.01 -4.92
N GLY A 43 -4.70 1.88 -5.91
CA GLY A 43 -5.75 1.72 -6.91
C GLY A 43 -5.33 0.75 -8.01
N ARG A 44 -6.32 0.13 -8.63
CA ARG A 44 -6.11 -0.82 -9.75
C ARG A 44 -5.31 -0.20 -10.89
N THR A 45 -5.56 1.06 -11.20
CA THR A 45 -4.88 1.77 -12.30
C THR A 45 -3.38 1.86 -12.07
N LEU A 46 -2.93 2.10 -10.84
CA LEU A 46 -1.49 2.16 -10.56
C LEU A 46 -0.81 0.84 -10.94
N LEU A 47 -1.42 -0.29 -10.57
CA LEU A 47 -0.85 -1.59 -10.89
C LEU A 47 -0.82 -1.84 -12.40
N GLU A 48 -1.89 -1.49 -13.10
CA GLU A 48 -1.97 -1.60 -14.55
C GLU A 48 -0.92 -0.74 -15.24
N ASP A 49 -0.75 0.50 -14.78
CA ASP A 49 0.25 1.43 -15.34
C ASP A 49 1.68 0.91 -15.12
N LEU A 50 1.99 0.42 -13.94
CA LEU A 50 3.31 -0.14 -13.65
C LEU A 50 3.61 -1.36 -14.51
N ASN A 51 2.62 -2.22 -14.68
CA ASN A 51 2.77 -3.40 -15.53
C ASN A 51 2.97 -3.01 -16.99
N GLN A 52 2.22 -2.02 -17.49
CA GLN A 52 2.35 -1.55 -18.86
C GLN A 52 3.71 -0.90 -19.11
N ARG A 53 4.20 -0.09 -18.17
CA ARG A 53 5.53 0.53 -18.27
C ARG A 53 6.64 -0.52 -18.32
N ARG A 54 6.50 -1.57 -17.53
CA ARG A 54 7.44 -2.70 -17.55
C ARG A 54 7.46 -3.36 -18.92
N LEU A 55 6.29 -3.65 -19.48
CA LEU A 55 6.18 -4.24 -20.81
C LEU A 55 6.80 -3.36 -21.89
N ASP A 56 6.46 -2.07 -21.88
CA ASP A 56 6.96 -1.09 -22.85
C ASP A 56 8.49 -1.01 -22.81
N LYS A 57 9.06 -0.95 -21.62
CA LYS A 57 10.51 -0.91 -21.45
C LYS A 57 11.18 -2.16 -21.96
N THR A 58 10.66 -3.32 -21.62
CA THR A 58 11.21 -4.61 -22.05
C THR A 58 11.13 -4.78 -23.57
N MET A 59 10.01 -4.36 -24.16
CA MET A 59 9.83 -4.39 -25.61
C MET A 59 10.80 -3.42 -26.31
N ALA A 60 10.99 -2.21 -25.75
CA ALA A 60 11.92 -1.23 -26.29
C ALA A 60 13.37 -1.72 -26.22
N ASP A 61 13.73 -2.50 -25.21
CA ASP A 61 15.07 -3.10 -25.08
C ASP A 61 15.28 -4.28 -26.01
N GLY A 62 14.25 -4.68 -26.78
CA GLY A 62 14.33 -5.77 -27.73
C GLY A 62 14.20 -7.16 -27.13
N ASP A 63 13.87 -7.26 -25.86
CA ASP A 63 13.72 -8.54 -25.17
C ASP A 63 12.24 -8.96 -25.16
N PHE A 64 11.80 -9.45 -26.31
CA PHE A 64 10.41 -9.84 -26.52
C PHE A 64 10.00 -11.03 -25.65
N GLU A 65 10.89 -11.96 -25.43
CA GLU A 65 10.63 -13.15 -24.61
C GLU A 65 10.42 -12.76 -23.14
N GLN A 66 11.26 -11.87 -22.60
CA GLN A 66 11.08 -11.33 -21.27
C GLN A 66 9.77 -10.55 -21.13
N ALA A 67 9.39 -9.79 -22.14
CA ALA A 67 8.13 -9.04 -22.15
C ALA A 67 6.94 -10.00 -22.03
N LEU A 68 6.96 -11.13 -22.72
CA LEU A 68 5.88 -12.10 -22.70
C LEU A 68 5.84 -12.92 -21.40
N LEU A 69 7.01 -13.33 -20.89
CA LEU A 69 7.10 -14.21 -19.73
C LEU A 69 7.06 -13.47 -18.40
N GLY A 70 7.34 -12.19 -18.40
CA GLY A 70 7.30 -11.36 -17.19
C GLY A 70 8.38 -11.73 -16.17
N THR A 71 9.46 -10.97 -16.09
CA THR A 71 10.58 -11.27 -15.19
C THR A 71 10.73 -10.29 -14.03
N ASP A 72 9.77 -9.37 -13.85
CA ASP A 72 9.76 -8.50 -12.67
C ASP A 72 9.17 -9.25 -11.48
N ASN A 73 10.05 -9.86 -10.70
CA ASN A 73 9.65 -10.65 -9.52
C ASN A 73 8.88 -9.83 -8.48
N MET A 74 9.16 -8.53 -8.36
CA MET A 74 8.46 -7.68 -7.40
C MET A 74 6.99 -7.51 -7.77
N ILE A 75 6.70 -7.14 -9.02
CA ILE A 75 5.33 -6.94 -9.49
C ILE A 75 4.57 -8.27 -9.45
N ASP A 76 5.17 -9.34 -9.93
CA ASP A 76 4.55 -10.67 -9.93
C ASP A 76 4.24 -11.14 -8.51
N THR A 77 5.14 -10.90 -7.57
CA THR A 77 4.94 -11.26 -6.15
C THR A 77 3.79 -10.45 -5.54
N ILE A 78 3.76 -9.15 -5.80
CA ILE A 78 2.67 -8.29 -5.31
C ILE A 78 1.33 -8.73 -5.88
N MET A 79 1.26 -9.01 -7.18
CA MET A 79 0.04 -9.46 -7.83
C MET A 79 -0.45 -10.79 -7.25
N ALA A 80 0.45 -11.71 -6.95
CA ALA A 80 0.10 -13.00 -6.35
C ALA A 80 -0.43 -12.86 -4.93
N MET A 81 0.06 -11.87 -4.18
CA MET A 81 -0.33 -11.62 -2.79
C MET A 81 -1.54 -10.71 -2.65
N ALA A 82 -1.89 -9.97 -3.70
CA ALA A 82 -2.86 -8.88 -3.62
C ALA A 82 -4.29 -9.39 -3.48
N HIS A 83 -5.07 -8.62 -2.72
CA HIS A 83 -6.51 -8.82 -2.56
C HIS A 83 -7.23 -7.60 -3.11
N GLU A 84 -8.22 -7.81 -3.95
CA GLU A 84 -9.12 -6.74 -4.41
C GLU A 84 -10.25 -6.60 -3.40
N LEU A 85 -10.37 -5.41 -2.79
CA LEU A 85 -11.39 -5.14 -1.77
C LEU A 85 -12.34 -4.07 -2.31
N PRO A 86 -13.60 -4.42 -2.59
CA PRO A 86 -14.58 -3.43 -3.02
C PRO A 86 -14.99 -2.54 -1.84
N PHE A 87 -15.31 -1.27 -2.14
CA PHE A 87 -15.97 -0.40 -1.16
C PHE A 87 -17.45 -0.80 -1.04
N ASP A 88 -17.94 -0.83 0.19
CA ASP A 88 -19.40 -0.94 0.40
C ASP A 88 -20.07 0.42 0.21
N GLY A 89 -21.40 0.48 0.38
CA GLY A 89 -22.17 1.71 0.21
C GLY A 89 -21.81 2.85 1.14
N GLU A 90 -21.06 2.54 2.22
CA GLU A 90 -20.61 3.53 3.20
C GLU A 90 -19.12 3.84 3.08
N GLY A 91 -18.46 3.35 2.03
CA GLY A 91 -17.02 3.58 1.81
C GLY A 91 -16.12 2.75 2.71
N ARG A 92 -16.61 1.63 3.21
CA ARG A 92 -15.83 0.71 4.04
C ARG A 92 -15.27 -0.43 3.20
N ILE A 93 -14.15 -0.98 3.66
CA ILE A 93 -13.59 -2.22 3.11
C ILE A 93 -13.61 -3.29 4.20
N LEU A 94 -13.63 -4.54 3.78
CA LEU A 94 -13.51 -5.69 4.67
C LEU A 94 -12.06 -6.15 4.65
N LEU A 95 -11.31 -5.88 5.73
CA LEU A 95 -9.91 -6.30 5.82
C LEU A 95 -9.83 -7.82 5.92
N PRO A 96 -9.03 -8.47 5.05
CA PRO A 96 -8.80 -9.91 5.20
C PRO A 96 -8.21 -10.22 6.58
N PRO A 97 -8.80 -11.17 7.32
CA PRO A 97 -8.37 -11.46 8.70
C PRO A 97 -6.88 -11.81 8.81
N THR A 98 -6.33 -12.50 7.83
CA THR A 98 -4.91 -12.88 7.81
C THR A 98 -4.00 -11.66 7.70
N LEU A 99 -4.37 -10.68 6.87
CA LEU A 99 -3.60 -9.44 6.72
C LEU A 99 -3.69 -8.60 8.00
N ALA A 100 -4.89 -8.43 8.53
CA ALA A 100 -5.11 -7.66 9.74
C ALA A 100 -4.32 -8.26 10.92
N LYS A 101 -4.36 -9.57 11.10
CA LYS A 101 -3.64 -10.27 12.15
C LYS A 101 -2.14 -10.10 12.03
N THR A 102 -1.60 -10.29 10.84
CA THR A 102 -0.16 -10.17 10.60
C THR A 102 0.33 -8.74 10.82
N ALA A 103 -0.48 -7.74 10.46
CA ALA A 103 -0.16 -6.32 10.70
C ALA A 103 -0.47 -5.86 12.13
N GLY A 104 -1.04 -6.72 12.97
CA GLY A 104 -1.38 -6.39 14.35
C GLY A 104 -2.59 -5.49 14.50
N ILE A 105 -3.43 -5.39 13.48
CA ILE A 105 -4.64 -4.55 13.49
C ILE A 105 -5.76 -5.30 14.18
N THR A 106 -6.35 -4.68 15.20
CA THR A 106 -7.44 -5.26 15.98
C THR A 106 -8.71 -4.42 15.86
N ASP A 107 -8.88 -3.43 16.73
CA ASP A 107 -10.09 -2.63 16.82
C ASP A 107 -9.97 -1.23 16.19
N ARG A 108 -8.75 -0.83 15.84
CA ARG A 108 -8.48 0.46 15.19
C ARG A 108 -7.41 0.32 14.13
N ALA A 109 -7.50 1.17 13.11
CA ALA A 109 -6.52 1.24 12.03
C ALA A 109 -6.12 2.69 11.76
N ALA A 110 -4.85 2.92 11.52
CA ALA A 110 -4.31 4.20 11.09
C ALA A 110 -4.05 4.16 9.59
N PHE A 111 -4.52 5.19 8.88
CA PHE A 111 -4.33 5.33 7.44
C PHE A 111 -3.24 6.37 7.18
N VAL A 112 -2.23 6.00 6.44
CA VAL A 112 -1.04 6.83 6.22
C VAL A 112 -0.78 6.96 4.72
N GLY A 113 -0.74 8.19 4.21
CA GLY A 113 -0.43 8.46 2.81
C GLY A 113 1.05 8.24 2.50
N ARG A 114 1.32 7.62 1.35
CA ARG A 114 2.67 7.34 0.85
C ARG A 114 2.79 7.73 -0.62
N GLY A 115 2.30 8.91 -0.98
CA GLY A 115 2.32 9.36 -2.38
C GLY A 115 1.27 8.67 -3.23
N THR A 116 1.67 7.78 -4.12
CA THR A 116 0.75 7.06 -5.03
C THR A 116 0.00 5.91 -4.37
N ARG A 117 0.34 5.60 -3.11
CA ARG A 117 -0.30 4.55 -2.33
C ARG A 117 -0.59 5.05 -0.92
N PHE A 118 -1.34 4.28 -0.16
CA PHE A 118 -1.45 4.52 1.27
C PHE A 118 -1.22 3.22 2.03
N GLN A 119 -1.04 3.34 3.33
CA GLN A 119 -0.80 2.20 4.21
C GLN A 119 -1.84 2.15 5.31
N ILE A 120 -2.14 0.94 5.76
CA ILE A 120 -3.03 0.69 6.89
C ILE A 120 -2.20 0.02 7.99
N TRP A 121 -2.13 0.66 9.13
CA TRP A 121 -1.29 0.27 10.26
C TRP A 121 -2.11 0.04 11.52
N ALA A 122 -1.62 -0.85 12.40
CA ALA A 122 -2.01 -0.80 13.80
C ALA A 122 -1.49 0.52 14.38
N PRO A 123 -2.31 1.32 15.06
CA PRO A 123 -1.91 2.66 15.50
C PRO A 123 -0.65 2.68 16.37
N ASP A 124 -0.53 1.76 17.32
CA ASP A 124 0.63 1.70 18.22
C ASP A 124 1.92 1.36 17.48
N ILE A 125 1.83 0.44 16.53
CA ILE A 125 2.97 0.03 15.70
C ILE A 125 3.41 1.19 14.81
N PHE A 126 2.46 1.90 14.23
CA PHE A 126 2.77 3.08 13.40
C PHE A 126 3.44 4.16 14.22
N GLU A 127 2.93 4.44 15.43
CA GLU A 127 3.50 5.47 16.29
C GLU A 127 4.96 5.22 16.61
N GLU A 128 5.30 3.97 16.94
CA GLU A 128 6.69 3.58 17.18
C GLU A 128 7.54 3.70 15.92
N HIS A 129 7.04 3.22 14.80
CA HIS A 129 7.71 3.33 13.50
C HIS A 129 8.01 4.79 13.17
N GLN A 130 7.05 5.68 13.37
CA GLN A 130 7.17 7.11 13.10
C GLN A 130 8.24 7.75 13.98
N ARG A 131 8.27 7.44 15.28
CA ARG A 131 9.31 7.94 16.17
C ARG A 131 10.70 7.50 15.73
N ASN A 132 10.87 6.26 15.36
CA ASN A 132 12.14 5.73 14.88
C ASN A 132 12.58 6.39 13.57
N SER A 133 11.65 6.59 12.65
CA SER A 133 11.93 7.24 11.36
C SER A 133 12.35 8.69 11.55
N VAL A 134 11.68 9.41 12.44
CA VAL A 134 12.03 10.81 12.76
C VAL A 134 13.41 10.88 13.41
N ALA A 135 13.73 9.97 14.34
CA ALA A 135 15.03 9.93 15.00
C ALA A 135 16.18 9.69 14.01
N VAL A 136 16.00 8.74 13.09
CA VAL A 136 16.97 8.45 12.05
C VAL A 136 17.20 9.66 11.15
N LEU A 137 16.11 10.30 10.73
CA LEU A 137 16.19 11.47 9.85
C LEU A 137 16.87 12.65 10.55
N ARG A 138 16.54 12.91 11.81
CA ARG A 138 17.20 13.97 12.59
C ARG A 138 18.71 13.73 12.73
N ALA A 139 19.11 12.48 12.97
CA ALA A 139 20.53 12.13 13.07
C ALA A 139 21.26 12.41 11.74
N ARG A 140 20.65 12.06 10.61
CA ARG A 140 21.21 12.33 9.28
C ARG A 140 21.34 13.83 9.01
N LEU A 141 20.34 14.61 9.37
CA LEU A 141 20.35 16.07 9.16
C LEU A 141 21.40 16.74 10.04
N ARG A 142 21.60 16.30 11.27
CA ARG A 142 22.66 16.81 12.16
C ARG A 142 24.04 16.48 11.60
N GLU A 143 24.23 15.28 11.09
CA GLU A 143 25.50 14.83 10.50
C GLU A 143 25.84 15.67 9.27
N ASN A 144 24.87 15.90 8.39
CA ASN A 144 25.02 16.76 7.22
C ASN A 144 25.29 18.23 7.60
N GLY A 145 24.63 18.71 8.64
CA GLY A 145 24.85 20.08 9.17
C GLY A 145 26.25 20.28 9.75
N SER A 146 26.84 19.26 10.37
CA SER A 146 28.17 19.36 10.95
C SER A 146 29.31 19.29 9.93
N ARG A 147 29.02 18.94 8.68
CA ARG A 147 29.99 18.89 7.58
C ARG A 147 30.15 20.22 6.84
N THR A 148 29.32 21.18 7.15
CA THR A 148 29.42 22.53 6.60
C THR A 148 30.21 23.42 7.53
#